data_4561718303c024f99c4bfcefda1c89f5
#
_entry.id   4561718303c024f99c4bfcefda1c89f5
#
_cell.length_a   1.000
_cell.length_b   1.000
_cell.length_c   1.000
_cell.angle_alpha   90.00
_cell.angle_beta   90.00
_cell.angle_gamma   90.00
#
_symmetry.space_group_name_H-M   'P 1'
#
loop_
_entity.id
_entity.type
_entity.pdbx_description
1 polymer ?
#
loop_
_entity_poly.entity_id
_entity_poly.type
_entity_poly.pdbx_seq_one_letter_code
_entity_poly.pdbx_strand_id
1 'polypeptide(L)'
;MVLHRAAAEPWSVTLVETGEETQIGGRIKRILPYVKDDEAFCLTYGDGVGDVDVTAVLDLHRRSGRLATVTATQPPGRFGALRFEGDRVTGFQEKPVGDGGWINGGFFVCSPKVGDYIDGDLTVWEREPLERLAAEGQLGVHFHHGFWQPMDTLRDRRNLEELWAAGKAPWKIW
;
A
#
# COMPACT_ATOMS: atom_id res chain seq x y z
N MET A 1 -8.51 -35.10 -11.11
CA MET A 1 -8.55 -33.74 -10.55
C MET A 1 -9.21 -33.86 -9.19
N VAL A 2 -8.47 -33.75 -8.09
CA VAL A 2 -9.03 -33.77 -6.74
C VAL A 2 -9.38 -32.36 -6.37
N LEU A 3 -10.68 -32.02 -6.31
CA LEU A 3 -11.16 -30.75 -5.74
C LEU A 3 -11.00 -30.85 -4.22
N HIS A 4 -9.97 -30.22 -3.69
CA HIS A 4 -9.91 -29.92 -2.26
C HIS A 4 -11.05 -28.94 -1.96
N ARG A 5 -11.79 -29.15 -0.87
CA ARG A 5 -12.77 -28.17 -0.38
C ARG A 5 -12.03 -26.85 -0.14
N ALA A 6 -12.07 -25.96 -1.08
CA ALA A 6 -11.72 -24.57 -0.86
C ALA A 6 -12.92 -23.93 -0.20
N ALA A 7 -12.77 -23.45 1.04
CA ALA A 7 -13.62 -22.40 1.58
C ALA A 7 -13.25 -21.13 0.80
N ALA A 8 -13.59 -21.09 -0.48
CA ALA A 8 -13.35 -19.94 -1.32
C ALA A 8 -14.49 -18.95 -1.06
N GLU A 9 -14.12 -17.73 -0.69
CA GLU A 9 -15.05 -16.62 -0.70
C GLU A 9 -15.68 -16.48 -2.09
N PRO A 10 -16.93 -16.02 -2.21
CA PRO A 10 -17.64 -15.91 -3.49
C PRO A 10 -17.12 -14.72 -4.31
N TRP A 11 -15.82 -14.62 -4.51
CA TRP A 11 -15.20 -13.53 -5.25
C TRP A 11 -15.22 -13.80 -6.75
N SER A 12 -15.42 -12.74 -7.53
CA SER A 12 -15.12 -12.74 -8.95
C SER A 12 -13.71 -12.21 -9.16
N VAL A 13 -12.84 -13.01 -9.78
CA VAL A 13 -11.45 -12.65 -10.03
C VAL A 13 -11.24 -12.48 -11.53
N THR A 14 -10.74 -11.31 -11.92
CA THR A 14 -10.35 -11.00 -13.31
C THR A 14 -8.84 -10.90 -13.41
N LEU A 15 -8.23 -11.72 -14.24
CA LEU A 15 -6.79 -11.63 -14.57
C LEU A 15 -6.65 -10.84 -15.86
N VAL A 16 -5.85 -9.78 -15.82
CA VAL A 16 -5.61 -8.89 -16.97
C VAL A 16 -4.13 -8.95 -17.34
N GLU A 17 -3.83 -9.32 -18.59
CA GLU A 17 -2.49 -9.21 -19.15
C GLU A 17 -2.15 -7.73 -19.35
N THR A 18 -1.20 -7.22 -18.59
CA THR A 18 -0.81 -5.81 -18.60
C THR A 18 0.55 -5.54 -19.26
N GLY A 19 1.20 -6.58 -19.78
CA GLY A 19 2.52 -6.49 -20.42
C GLY A 19 3.68 -6.52 -19.42
N GLU A 20 4.75 -7.20 -19.81
CA GLU A 20 5.93 -7.43 -18.95
C GLU A 20 6.63 -6.12 -18.59
N GLU A 21 6.88 -5.26 -19.58
CA GLU A 21 7.60 -3.99 -19.42
C GLU A 21 6.75 -2.83 -18.93
N THR A 22 5.46 -3.06 -18.65
CA THR A 22 4.54 -2.01 -18.22
C THR A 22 4.77 -1.65 -16.76
N GLN A 23 4.95 -0.36 -16.48
CA GLN A 23 5.08 0.19 -15.13
C GLN A 23 3.72 0.22 -14.41
N ILE A 24 3.73 0.46 -13.08
CA ILE A 24 2.51 0.40 -12.24
C ILE A 24 1.43 1.34 -12.76
N GLY A 25 1.75 2.59 -13.11
CA GLY A 25 0.79 3.53 -13.70
C GLY A 25 0.16 2.97 -14.98
N GLY A 26 0.98 2.44 -15.90
CA GLY A 26 0.47 1.81 -17.11
C GLY A 26 -0.46 0.62 -16.83
N ARG A 27 -0.14 -0.21 -15.83
CA ARG A 27 -1.01 -1.32 -15.39
C ARG A 27 -2.35 -0.80 -14.87
N ILE A 28 -2.33 0.24 -14.06
CA ILE A 28 -3.56 0.92 -13.60
C ILE A 28 -4.36 1.39 -14.81
N LYS A 29 -3.74 2.06 -15.79
CA LYS A 29 -4.44 2.54 -16.98
C LYS A 29 -5.10 1.41 -17.77
N ARG A 30 -4.43 0.26 -17.91
CA ARG A 30 -4.95 -0.91 -18.62
C ARG A 30 -6.13 -1.60 -17.92
N ILE A 31 -6.24 -1.49 -16.58
CA ILE A 31 -7.38 -2.06 -15.83
C ILE A 31 -8.55 -1.09 -15.69
N LEU A 32 -8.40 0.20 -16.02
CA LEU A 32 -9.48 1.19 -15.90
C LEU A 32 -10.79 0.77 -16.58
N PRO A 33 -10.81 0.10 -17.75
CA PRO A 33 -12.06 -0.36 -18.35
C PRO A 33 -12.92 -1.25 -17.45
N TYR A 34 -12.32 -1.91 -16.47
CA TYR A 34 -13.00 -2.80 -15.52
C TYR A 34 -13.57 -2.08 -14.30
N VAL A 35 -13.07 -0.89 -13.99
CA VAL A 35 -13.45 -0.09 -12.81
C VAL A 35 -13.95 1.31 -13.14
N LYS A 36 -14.07 1.65 -14.41
CA LYS A 36 -14.43 3.02 -14.87
C LYS A 36 -15.83 3.47 -14.44
N ASP A 37 -16.73 2.54 -14.22
CA ASP A 37 -18.12 2.79 -13.85
C ASP A 37 -18.33 2.75 -12.33
N ASP A 38 -17.27 2.42 -11.56
CA ASP A 38 -17.29 2.45 -10.11
C ASP A 38 -17.08 3.87 -9.57
N GLU A 39 -17.63 4.14 -8.39
CA GLU A 39 -17.37 5.39 -7.66
C GLU A 39 -15.90 5.53 -7.30
N ALA A 40 -15.33 4.43 -6.82
CA ALA A 40 -13.93 4.31 -6.43
C ALA A 40 -13.48 2.84 -6.47
N PHE A 41 -12.19 2.62 -6.61
CA PHE A 41 -11.59 1.29 -6.50
C PHE A 41 -10.42 1.29 -5.52
N CYS A 42 -10.17 0.13 -4.91
CA CYS A 42 -9.01 -0.08 -4.05
C CYS A 42 -7.83 -0.60 -4.86
N LEU A 43 -6.64 -0.07 -4.58
CA LEU A 43 -5.39 -0.47 -5.21
C LEU A 43 -4.38 -0.84 -4.12
N THR A 44 -3.71 -1.96 -4.28
CA THR A 44 -2.60 -2.36 -3.40
C THR A 44 -1.47 -3.00 -4.18
N TYR A 45 -0.29 -3.03 -3.57
CA TYR A 45 0.86 -3.80 -4.06
C TYR A 45 0.80 -5.23 -3.51
N GLY A 46 1.38 -6.18 -4.24
CA GLY A 46 1.32 -7.61 -3.91
C GLY A 46 2.24 -8.06 -2.77
N ASP A 47 3.11 -7.17 -2.29
CA ASP A 47 4.17 -7.45 -1.32
C ASP A 47 4.00 -6.71 0.01
N GLY A 48 2.97 -5.90 0.18
CA GLY A 48 2.64 -5.22 1.44
C GLY A 48 1.57 -5.98 2.24
N VAL A 49 1.85 -6.28 3.49
CA VAL A 49 0.92 -6.93 4.42
C VAL A 49 0.60 -6.00 5.59
N GLY A 50 -0.68 -5.80 5.91
CA GLY A 50 -1.11 -4.93 7.00
C GLY A 50 -2.51 -5.25 7.50
N ASP A 51 -2.85 -4.74 8.68
CA ASP A 51 -4.19 -4.77 9.26
C ASP A 51 -4.97 -3.46 8.99
N VAL A 52 -4.77 -2.91 7.79
CA VAL A 52 -5.38 -1.65 7.35
C VAL A 52 -6.90 -1.79 7.29
N ASP A 53 -7.60 -0.90 7.98
CA ASP A 53 -9.07 -0.79 7.86
C ASP A 53 -9.43 -0.12 6.52
N VAL A 54 -9.62 -0.97 5.50
CA VAL A 54 -9.97 -0.53 4.14
C VAL A 54 -11.29 0.23 4.12
N THR A 55 -12.24 -0.11 4.99
CA THR A 55 -13.52 0.59 5.10
C THR A 55 -13.31 2.03 5.57
N ALA A 56 -12.48 2.23 6.60
CA ALA A 56 -12.15 3.57 7.07
C ALA A 56 -11.42 4.42 6.02
N VAL A 57 -10.53 3.81 5.21
CA VAL A 57 -9.85 4.49 4.09
C VAL A 57 -10.87 4.91 3.03
N LEU A 58 -11.80 4.01 2.66
CA LEU A 58 -12.86 4.29 1.68
C LEU A 58 -13.79 5.42 2.15
N ASP A 59 -14.20 5.38 3.40
CA ASP A 59 -15.05 6.42 3.99
C ASP A 59 -14.35 7.78 4.03
N LEU A 60 -13.06 7.79 4.35
CA LEU A 60 -12.25 9.01 4.29
C LEU A 60 -12.16 9.54 2.86
N HIS A 61 -11.90 8.66 1.90
CA HIS A 61 -11.84 9.01 0.48
C HIS A 61 -13.14 9.69 0.02
N ARG A 62 -14.28 9.06 0.30
CA ARG A 62 -15.60 9.60 -0.04
C ARG A 62 -15.85 10.97 0.56
N ARG A 63 -15.57 11.12 1.86
CA ARG A 63 -15.77 12.42 2.55
C ARG A 63 -14.83 13.51 2.04
N SER A 64 -13.62 13.14 1.61
CA SER A 64 -12.64 14.12 1.16
C SER A 64 -12.92 14.67 -0.22
N GLY A 65 -13.63 13.90 -1.07
CA GLY A 65 -13.91 14.23 -2.46
C GLY A 65 -12.66 14.30 -3.35
N ARG A 66 -11.52 13.79 -2.89
CA ARG A 66 -10.26 13.78 -3.64
C ARG A 66 -10.20 12.61 -4.61
N LEU A 67 -9.30 12.68 -5.60
CA LEU A 67 -9.16 11.64 -6.61
C LEU A 67 -8.41 10.41 -6.12
N ALA A 68 -7.51 10.56 -5.16
CA ALA A 68 -6.81 9.44 -4.54
C ALA A 68 -6.65 9.66 -3.03
N THR A 69 -6.64 8.57 -2.27
CA THR A 69 -6.31 8.54 -0.85
C THR A 69 -5.27 7.44 -0.64
N VAL A 70 -4.10 7.80 -0.11
CA VAL A 70 -3.03 6.85 0.21
C VAL A 70 -3.05 6.51 1.70
N THR A 71 -2.78 5.27 2.03
CA THR A 71 -2.49 4.88 3.41
C THR A 71 -1.03 5.18 3.71
N ALA A 72 -0.82 6.09 4.67
CA ALA A 72 0.50 6.37 5.21
C ALA A 72 0.76 5.43 6.39
N THR A 73 1.95 4.86 6.45
CA THR A 73 2.40 4.00 7.53
C THR A 73 3.79 4.38 8.03
N GLN A 74 4.13 3.93 9.22
CA GLN A 74 5.47 4.07 9.77
C GLN A 74 6.20 2.72 9.62
N PRO A 75 7.29 2.65 8.83
CA PRO A 75 7.99 1.39 8.61
C PRO A 75 8.58 0.88 9.93
N PRO A 76 8.71 -0.45 10.09
CA PRO A 76 9.46 -1.01 11.20
C PRO A 76 10.91 -0.53 11.13
N GLY A 77 11.47 -0.11 12.27
CA GLY A 77 12.86 0.35 12.34
C GLY A 77 13.84 -0.73 11.89
N ARG A 78 14.76 -0.37 11.03
CA ARG A 78 15.81 -1.29 10.53
C ARG A 78 17.14 -1.10 11.24
N PHE A 79 17.39 0.10 11.77
CA PHE A 79 18.66 0.51 12.36
C PHE A 79 18.47 1.13 13.74
N GLY A 80 19.56 1.19 14.53
CA GLY A 80 19.58 1.97 15.76
C GLY A 80 19.66 3.47 15.43
N ALA A 81 18.81 4.26 16.06
CA ALA A 81 18.85 5.71 15.97
C ALA A 81 19.74 6.31 17.05
N LEU A 82 20.55 7.31 16.69
CA LEU A 82 21.44 8.03 17.58
C LEU A 82 20.96 9.46 17.80
N ARG A 83 21.01 9.91 19.05
CA ARG A 83 20.98 11.34 19.37
C ARG A 83 22.39 11.76 19.77
N PHE A 84 22.84 12.94 19.34
CA PHE A 84 24.19 13.40 19.64
C PHE A 84 24.25 14.92 19.80
N GLU A 85 25.23 15.36 20.56
CA GLU A 85 25.63 16.76 20.71
C GLU A 85 27.14 16.85 20.42
N GLY A 86 27.50 17.55 19.34
CA GLY A 86 28.86 17.51 18.83
C GLY A 86 29.27 16.09 18.43
N ASP A 87 30.34 15.58 19.03
CA ASP A 87 30.87 14.23 18.83
C ASP A 87 30.40 13.21 19.89
N ARG A 88 29.59 13.65 20.86
CA ARG A 88 29.08 12.83 21.96
C ARG A 88 27.69 12.27 21.64
N VAL A 89 27.52 10.93 21.72
CA VAL A 89 26.22 10.30 21.68
C VAL A 89 25.49 10.55 23.00
N THR A 90 24.31 11.18 22.93
CA THR A 90 23.46 11.49 24.08
C THR A 90 22.27 10.57 24.23
N GLY A 91 21.99 9.74 23.21
CA GLY A 91 20.92 8.74 23.24
C GLY A 91 21.07 7.71 22.14
N PHE A 92 20.61 6.48 22.44
CA PHE A 92 20.52 5.38 21.51
C PHE A 92 19.16 4.72 21.64
N GLN A 93 18.53 4.45 20.52
CA GLN A 93 17.26 3.72 20.46
C GLN A 93 17.35 2.66 19.37
N GLU A 94 17.23 1.39 19.75
CA GLU A 94 17.27 0.28 18.81
C GLU A 94 15.95 0.23 18.01
N LYS A 95 16.05 0.26 16.69
CA LYS A 95 14.95 0.07 15.72
C LYS A 95 13.67 0.85 16.06
N PRO A 96 13.72 2.17 16.22
CA PRO A 96 12.50 2.94 16.48
C PRO A 96 11.53 2.82 15.29
N VAL A 97 10.26 2.68 15.60
CA VAL A 97 9.22 2.70 14.56
C VAL A 97 9.14 4.11 13.98
N GLY A 98 9.07 4.20 12.66
CA GLY A 98 8.92 5.48 11.97
C GLY A 98 10.18 6.34 11.91
N ASP A 99 11.36 5.74 11.97
CA ASP A 99 12.67 6.42 11.90
C ASP A 99 12.84 7.31 10.64
N GLY A 100 12.12 7.03 9.59
CA GLY A 100 12.02 7.85 8.36
C GLY A 100 10.74 8.68 8.25
N GLY A 101 9.91 8.74 9.29
CA GLY A 101 8.60 9.39 9.25
C GLY A 101 7.52 8.51 8.61
N TRP A 102 6.52 9.15 8.00
CA TRP A 102 5.43 8.48 7.30
C TRP A 102 5.82 8.17 5.86
N ILE A 103 5.54 6.96 5.42
CA ILE A 103 5.79 6.51 4.05
C ILE A 103 4.50 6.03 3.38
N ASN A 104 4.54 5.86 2.05
CA ASN A 104 3.49 5.21 1.29
C ASN A 104 3.38 3.74 1.69
N GLY A 105 2.27 3.35 2.29
CA GLY A 105 1.97 1.98 2.72
C GLY A 105 1.41 1.07 1.63
N GLY A 106 1.23 1.58 0.40
CA GLY A 106 0.81 0.78 -0.76
C GLY A 106 -0.68 0.47 -0.83
N PHE A 107 -1.50 0.93 0.11
CA PHE A 107 -2.95 0.78 0.10
C PHE A 107 -3.59 2.11 -0.30
N PHE A 108 -4.29 2.12 -1.42
CA PHE A 108 -4.96 3.31 -1.96
C PHE A 108 -6.45 3.07 -2.15
N VAL A 109 -7.20 4.15 -2.09
CA VAL A 109 -8.54 4.26 -2.69
C VAL A 109 -8.47 5.34 -3.75
N CYS A 110 -8.90 5.01 -4.96
CA CYS A 110 -8.78 5.86 -6.14
C CYS A 110 -10.12 6.02 -6.87
N SER A 111 -10.43 7.21 -7.30
CA SER A 111 -11.43 7.44 -8.35
C SER A 111 -10.87 6.96 -9.70
N PRO A 112 -11.68 6.40 -10.61
CA PRO A 112 -11.24 6.08 -11.97
C PRO A 112 -10.61 7.26 -12.73
N LYS A 113 -10.91 8.50 -12.35
CA LYS A 113 -10.33 9.73 -12.92
C LYS A 113 -8.82 9.87 -12.70
N VAL A 114 -8.20 9.05 -11.83
CA VAL A 114 -6.73 9.01 -11.72
C VAL A 114 -6.07 8.58 -13.04
N GLY A 115 -6.83 7.96 -13.94
CA GLY A 115 -6.40 7.64 -15.29
C GLY A 115 -5.97 8.83 -16.14
N ASP A 116 -6.48 10.04 -15.84
CA ASP A 116 -6.13 11.29 -16.52
C ASP A 116 -4.71 11.78 -16.14
N TYR A 117 -4.13 11.21 -15.08
CA TYR A 117 -2.78 11.48 -14.61
C TYR A 117 -1.75 10.47 -15.13
N ILE A 118 -2.18 9.49 -15.92
CA ILE A 118 -1.34 8.42 -16.43
C ILE A 118 -1.20 8.53 -17.94
N ASP A 119 -0.02 8.84 -18.45
CA ASP A 119 0.21 9.05 -19.89
C ASP A 119 0.19 7.73 -20.66
N GLY A 120 0.83 6.68 -20.13
CA GLY A 120 0.93 5.39 -20.83
C GLY A 120 1.68 4.32 -20.06
N ASP A 121 2.15 3.31 -20.78
CA ASP A 121 2.72 2.09 -20.20
C ASP A 121 3.97 2.32 -19.35
N LEU A 122 4.77 3.34 -19.66
CA LEU A 122 6.01 3.65 -18.93
C LEU A 122 5.80 4.57 -17.73
N THR A 123 4.56 4.94 -17.42
CA THR A 123 4.25 5.82 -16.29
C THR A 123 4.46 5.08 -14.98
N VAL A 124 5.35 5.61 -14.14
CA VAL A 124 5.55 5.15 -12.76
C VAL A 124 4.55 5.84 -11.86
N TRP A 125 3.63 5.11 -11.24
CA TRP A 125 2.54 5.63 -10.41
C TRP A 125 3.03 6.53 -9.27
N GLU A 126 4.12 6.13 -8.63
CA GLU A 126 4.70 6.78 -7.43
C GLU A 126 5.45 8.08 -7.74
N ARG A 127 5.60 8.44 -9.02
CA ARG A 127 6.26 9.66 -9.46
C ARG A 127 5.24 10.70 -9.91
N GLU A 128 5.29 11.05 -11.20
CA GLU A 128 4.50 12.13 -11.76
C GLU A 128 3.00 12.08 -11.38
N PRO A 129 2.29 10.95 -11.48
CA PRO A 129 0.87 10.92 -11.12
C PRO A 129 0.62 11.32 -9.66
N LEU A 130 1.32 10.73 -8.69
CA LEU A 130 1.14 11.08 -7.28
C LEU A 130 1.64 12.48 -6.96
N GLU A 131 2.74 12.94 -7.58
CA GLU A 131 3.28 14.29 -7.42
C GLU A 131 2.27 15.35 -7.93
N ARG A 132 1.66 15.13 -9.08
CA ARG A 132 0.62 16.01 -9.64
C ARG A 132 -0.64 16.00 -8.79
N LEU A 133 -1.14 14.82 -8.40
CA LEU A 133 -2.28 14.69 -7.50
C LEU A 133 -2.04 15.44 -6.18
N ALA A 134 -0.84 15.36 -5.62
CA ALA A 134 -0.47 16.07 -4.40
C ALA A 134 -0.44 17.59 -4.63
N ALA A 135 0.21 18.04 -5.70
CA ALA A 135 0.32 19.47 -6.04
C ALA A 135 -1.06 20.12 -6.29
N GLU A 136 -1.99 19.37 -6.87
CA GLU A 136 -3.36 19.80 -7.15
C GLU A 136 -4.32 19.60 -5.96
N GLY A 137 -3.81 19.14 -4.79
CA GLY A 137 -4.64 18.88 -3.61
C GLY A 137 -5.61 17.70 -3.76
N GLN A 138 -5.38 16.84 -4.75
CA GLN A 138 -6.22 15.68 -5.09
C GLN A 138 -5.72 14.37 -4.44
N LEU A 139 -4.63 14.40 -3.67
CA LEU A 139 -4.13 13.28 -2.88
C LEU A 139 -4.47 13.47 -1.41
N GLY A 140 -5.30 12.60 -0.86
CA GLY A 140 -5.60 12.50 0.58
C GLY A 140 -4.69 11.50 1.26
N VAL A 141 -4.67 11.52 2.59
CA VAL A 141 -3.88 10.59 3.42
C VAL A 141 -4.73 10.00 4.54
N HIS A 142 -4.62 8.68 4.72
CA HIS A 142 -5.10 7.94 5.89
C HIS A 142 -3.88 7.48 6.70
N PHE A 143 -3.79 7.89 7.96
CA PHE A 143 -2.68 7.48 8.84
C PHE A 143 -3.00 6.14 9.49
N HIS A 144 -2.23 5.11 9.13
CA HIS A 144 -2.34 3.77 9.70
C HIS A 144 -1.28 3.57 10.79
N HIS A 145 -1.74 3.32 12.01
CA HIS A 145 -0.90 3.13 13.19
C HIS A 145 -0.76 1.65 13.60
N GLY A 146 -1.41 0.75 12.86
CA GLY A 146 -1.42 -0.68 13.10
C GLY A 146 -0.20 -1.39 12.51
N PHE A 147 -0.36 -2.69 12.31
CA PHE A 147 0.69 -3.51 11.73
C PHE A 147 0.82 -3.26 10.23
N TRP A 148 2.04 -3.05 9.79
CA TRP A 148 2.39 -3.02 8.37
C TRP A 148 3.82 -3.56 8.17
N GLN A 149 3.98 -4.46 7.20
CA GLN A 149 5.26 -5.09 6.88
C GLN A 149 5.35 -5.32 5.37
N PRO A 150 6.37 -4.80 4.68
CA PRO A 150 6.66 -5.18 3.31
C PRO A 150 7.36 -6.55 3.28
N MET A 151 7.23 -7.27 2.16
CA MET A 151 7.90 -8.56 1.93
C MET A 151 9.00 -8.41 0.87
N ASP A 152 9.91 -7.45 1.07
CA ASP A 152 10.98 -7.11 0.11
C ASP A 152 12.14 -8.10 0.14
N THR A 153 12.34 -8.77 1.27
CA THR A 153 13.49 -9.64 1.50
C THR A 153 13.06 -11.02 2.00
N LEU A 154 13.94 -12.02 1.85
CA LEU A 154 13.72 -13.36 2.44
C LEU A 154 13.56 -13.32 3.96
N ARG A 155 14.16 -12.34 4.62
CA ARG A 155 13.99 -12.14 6.08
C ARG A 155 12.56 -11.66 6.38
N ASP A 156 12.05 -10.70 5.63
CA ASP A 156 10.68 -10.20 5.81
C ASP A 156 9.67 -11.32 5.61
N ARG A 157 9.85 -12.11 4.54
CA ARG A 157 9.02 -13.29 4.26
C ARG A 157 9.04 -14.28 5.43
N ARG A 158 10.21 -14.64 5.94
CA ARG A 158 10.33 -15.58 7.09
C ARG A 158 9.62 -15.05 8.32
N ASN A 159 9.78 -13.77 8.64
CA ASN A 159 9.09 -13.14 9.75
C ASN A 159 7.57 -13.24 9.62
N LEU A 160 7.04 -12.99 8.43
CA LEU A 160 5.60 -13.10 8.15
C LEU A 160 5.12 -14.57 8.26
N GLU A 161 5.88 -15.52 7.73
CA GLU A 161 5.59 -16.96 7.82
C GLU A 161 5.60 -17.44 9.29
N GLU A 162 6.56 -16.98 10.11
CA GLU A 162 6.63 -17.30 11.54
C GLU A 162 5.44 -16.75 12.32
N LEU A 163 5.03 -15.50 12.05
CA LEU A 163 3.82 -14.91 12.65
C LEU A 163 2.57 -15.70 12.28
N TRP A 164 2.45 -16.10 11.02
CA TRP A 164 1.34 -16.92 10.54
C TRP A 164 1.31 -18.29 11.21
N ALA A 165 2.45 -19.01 11.22
CA ALA A 165 2.54 -20.33 11.79
C ALA A 165 2.28 -20.34 13.31
N ALA A 166 2.67 -19.26 14.00
CA ALA A 166 2.41 -19.08 15.45
C ALA A 166 0.97 -18.66 15.78
N GLY A 167 0.10 -18.43 14.78
CA GLY A 167 -1.25 -17.90 15.00
C GLY A 167 -1.27 -16.46 15.52
N LYS A 168 -0.19 -15.69 15.31
CA LYS A 168 0.00 -14.33 15.80
C LYS A 168 0.01 -13.29 14.67
N ALA A 169 -0.48 -13.65 13.50
CA ALA A 169 -0.55 -12.78 12.33
C ALA A 169 -1.52 -11.61 12.56
N PRO A 170 -1.06 -10.34 12.77
CA PRO A 170 -1.94 -9.23 13.10
C PRO A 170 -2.93 -8.87 11.98
N TRP A 171 -2.55 -9.14 10.72
CA TRP A 171 -3.40 -8.89 9.55
C TRP A 171 -4.52 -9.90 9.38
N LYS A 172 -4.51 -11.01 10.12
CA LYS A 172 -5.56 -12.03 10.08
C LYS A 172 -6.69 -11.64 11.03
N ILE A 173 -7.58 -10.80 10.56
CA ILE A 173 -8.71 -10.25 11.34
C ILE A 173 -10.03 -11.01 11.16
N TRP A 174 -10.02 -12.14 10.42
CA TRP A 174 -11.15 -13.05 10.16
C TRP A 174 -10.97 -14.43 10.77
#